data_f2c4cf9ce5c30a28092f8e2d8c9ab86c
#
_entry.id   f2c4cf9ce5c30a28092f8e2d8c9ab86c
#
_cell.length_a   1.000
_cell.length_b   1.000
_cell.length_c   1.000
_cell.angle_alpha   90.00
_cell.angle_beta   90.00
_cell.angle_gamma   90.00
#
_symmetry.space_group_name_H-M   'P 1'
#
loop_
_entity.id
_entity.type
_entity.pdbx_description
1 polymer ?
#
loop_
_entity_poly.entity_id
_entity_poly.type
_entity_poly.pdbx_seq_one_letter_code
_entity_poly.pdbx_strand_id
1 'polypeptide(L)' 'MEKSYEKVIEYVKHGIGSGEIQAGEKLLPERELAQKLEISRNSAREGLRILENMGVL' A
#
# COMPACT_ATOMS: atom_id res chain seq x y z
N MET A 1 -3.10 12.42 13.80
CA MET A 1 -2.10 12.50 12.74
C MET A 1 -1.95 11.14 12.06
N GLU A 2 -1.98 11.12 10.74
CA GLU A 2 -1.87 9.89 9.98
C GLU A 2 -0.46 9.33 10.03
N LYS A 3 -0.34 8.02 10.25
CA LYS A 3 0.96 7.36 10.21
C LYS A 3 1.34 7.08 8.76
N SER A 4 2.64 7.09 8.47
CA SER A 4 3.11 6.91 7.09
C SER A 4 2.60 5.64 6.42
N TYR A 5 2.55 4.52 7.15
CA TYR A 5 2.08 3.26 6.58
C TYR A 5 0.59 3.29 6.21
N GLU A 6 -0.17 4.18 6.84
CA GLU A 6 -1.59 4.31 6.52
C GLU A 6 -1.81 4.85 5.11
N LYS A 7 -0.83 5.58 4.57
CA LYS A 7 -0.90 6.06 3.19
C LYS A 7 -0.92 4.87 2.21
N VAL A 8 -0.19 3.81 2.54
CA VAL A 8 -0.18 2.60 1.72
C VAL A 8 -1.55 1.95 1.74
N ILE A 9 -2.12 1.81 2.92
CA ILE A 9 -3.42 1.18 3.11
C ILE A 9 -4.49 1.96 2.35
N GLU A 10 -4.51 3.28 2.49
CA GLU A 10 -5.46 4.13 1.78
C GLU A 10 -5.28 4.04 0.27
N TYR A 11 -4.04 4.06 -0.20
CA TYR A 11 -3.74 3.97 -1.62
C TYR A 11 -4.30 2.67 -2.21
N VAL A 12 -4.05 1.55 -1.55
CA VAL A 12 -4.52 0.25 -2.03
C VAL A 12 -6.04 0.14 -1.97
N LYS A 13 -6.63 0.56 -0.87
CA LYS A 13 -8.09 0.52 -0.73
C LYS A 13 -8.78 1.36 -1.81
N HIS A 14 -8.26 2.53 -2.06
CA HIS A 14 -8.79 3.42 -3.07
C HIS A 14 -8.62 2.81 -4.47
N GLY A 15 -7.46 2.22 -4.72
CA GLY A 15 -7.19 1.57 -6.01
C GLY A 15 -8.11 0.40 -6.27
N ILE A 16 -8.38 -0.41 -5.24
CA ILE A 16 -9.29 -1.55 -5.37
C ILE A 16 -10.71 -1.05 -5.59
N GLY A 17 -11.12 -0.03 -4.85
CA GLY A 17 -12.45 0.53 -4.99
C GLY A 17 -12.72 1.14 -6.35
N SER A 18 -11.70 1.72 -6.97
CA SER A 18 -11.83 2.34 -8.30
C SER A 18 -11.61 1.34 -9.44
N GLY A 19 -11.12 0.14 -9.12
CA GLY A 19 -10.83 -0.89 -10.12
C GLY A 19 -9.44 -0.79 -10.73
N GLU A 20 -8.63 0.15 -10.30
CA GLU A 20 -7.25 0.29 -10.78
C GLU A 20 -6.34 -0.82 -10.25
N ILE A 21 -6.64 -1.32 -9.07
CA ILE A 21 -5.89 -2.40 -8.43
C ILE A 21 -6.86 -3.54 -8.15
N GLN A 22 -6.47 -4.75 -8.51
CA GLN A 22 -7.30 -5.93 -8.23
C GLN A 22 -6.80 -6.62 -6.97
N ALA A 23 -7.73 -7.15 -6.17
CA ALA A 23 -7.37 -7.89 -4.97
C ALA A 23 -6.45 -9.06 -5.34
N GLY A 24 -5.36 -9.20 -4.59
CA GLY A 24 -4.37 -10.24 -4.88
C GLY A 24 -3.35 -9.86 -5.95
N GLU A 25 -3.52 -8.71 -6.59
CA GLU A 25 -2.58 -8.24 -7.59
C GLU A 25 -1.27 -7.81 -6.95
N LYS A 26 -0.18 -8.05 -7.65
CA LYS A 26 1.12 -7.63 -7.18
C LYS A 26 1.29 -6.13 -7.41
N LEU A 27 1.52 -5.42 -6.33
CA LEU A 27 1.69 -3.97 -6.39
C LEU A 27 3.08 -3.57 -6.85
N LEU A 28 3.28 -2.26 -6.97
CA LEU A 28 4.59 -1.69 -7.25
C LEU A 28 5.62 -2.17 -6.23
N PRO A 29 6.87 -2.30 -6.65
CA PRO A 29 7.94 -2.61 -5.69
C PRO A 29 7.95 -1.60 -4.56
N GLU A 30 8.34 -2.06 -3.37
CA GLU A 30 8.42 -1.27 -2.16
C GLU A 30 9.06 0.10 -2.40
N ARG A 31 10.18 0.10 -3.12
CA ARG A 31 10.92 1.33 -3.41
C ARG A 31 10.09 2.33 -4.20
N GLU A 32 9.42 1.86 -5.25
CA GLU A 32 8.60 2.74 -6.09
C GLU A 32 7.37 3.23 -5.34
N LEU A 33 6.78 2.35 -4.56
CA LEU A 33 5.62 2.72 -3.75
C LEU A 33 5.99 3.79 -2.73
N ALA A 34 7.14 3.64 -2.09
CA ALA A 34 7.61 4.63 -1.12
C ALA A 34 7.83 5.98 -1.78
N GLN A 35 8.42 6.01 -2.97
CA GLN A 35 8.64 7.25 -3.70
C GLN A 35 7.33 7.90 -4.11
N LYS A 36 6.40 7.11 -4.60
CA LYS A 36 5.10 7.60 -5.06
C LYS A 36 4.31 8.24 -3.92
N LEU A 37 4.37 7.64 -2.75
CA LEU A 37 3.63 8.11 -1.58
C LEU A 37 4.42 9.05 -0.70
N GLU A 38 5.68 9.31 -1.05
CA GLU A 38 6.57 10.18 -0.29
C GLU A 38 6.70 9.75 1.15
N ILE A 39 6.92 8.44 1.34
CA ILE A 39 7.12 7.84 2.67
C ILE A 39 8.41 7.03 2.66
N SER A 40 8.84 6.59 3.84
CA SER A 40 10.03 5.75 3.94
C SER A 40 9.74 4.35 3.40
N ARG A 41 10.79 3.63 3.01
CA ARG A 41 10.67 2.25 2.55
C ARG A 41 10.15 1.34 3.66
N ASN A 42 10.56 1.64 4.91
CA ASN A 42 10.06 0.88 6.06
C ASN A 42 8.56 1.04 6.22
N SER A 43 8.06 2.26 6.03
CA SER A 43 6.62 2.51 6.11
C SER A 43 5.87 1.81 4.99
N ALA A 44 6.43 1.82 3.78
CA ALA A 44 5.83 1.12 2.66
C ALA A 44 5.73 -0.38 2.94
N ARG A 45 6.81 -0.97 3.46
CA ARG A 45 6.83 -2.39 3.82
C ARG A 45 5.80 -2.72 4.90
N GLU A 46 5.72 -1.87 5.90
CA GLU A 46 4.78 -2.04 7.00
C GLU A 46 3.34 -2.06 6.50
N GLY A 47 3.00 -1.10 5.65
CA GLY A 47 1.66 -1.03 5.07
C GLY A 47 1.33 -2.25 4.23
N LEU A 48 2.26 -2.71 3.41
CA LEU A 48 2.06 -3.89 2.58
C LEU A 48 1.89 -5.15 3.44
N ARG A 49 2.66 -5.25 4.52
CA ARG A 49 2.55 -6.38 5.44
C ARG A 49 1.18 -6.42 6.10
N ILE A 50 0.68 -5.26 6.51
CA ILE A 50 -0.65 -5.17 7.12
C ILE A 50 -1.72 -5.63 6.12
N LEU A 51 -1.63 -5.18 4.89
CA LEU A 51 -2.59 -5.56 3.85
C LEU A 51 -2.54 -7.05 3.54
N GLU A 52 -1.35 -7.63 3.53
CA GLU A 52 -1.21 -9.07 3.33
C GLU A 52 -1.85 -9.85 4.47
N ASN A 53 -1.65 -9.40 5.71
CA ASN A 53 -2.24 -10.04 6.87
C ASN A 53 -3.75 -9.92 6.89
N MET A 54 -4.29 -8.88 6.30
CA MET A 54 -5.73 -8.68 6.18
C MET A 54 -6.33 -9.49 5.03
N GLY A 55 -5.51 -10.10 4.22
CA GLY A 55 -5.98 -10.87 3.08
C GLY A 55 -6.37 -10.03 1.88
N VAL A 56 -5.98 -8.76 1.86
CA VAL A 56 -6.29 -7.85 0.75
C VAL A 56 -5.35 -8.10 -0.43
N LEU A 57 -4.11 -8.45 -0.14
CA LEU A 57 -3.10 -8.73 -1.16
C LEU A 57 -2.64 -10.17 -1.13
#